data_614b182a859ad6f59007b72f53330381
#
_entry.id   614b182a859ad6f59007b72f53330381
#
_cell.length_a   1.000
_cell.length_b   1.000
_cell.length_c   1.000
_cell.angle_alpha   90.00
_cell.angle_beta   90.00
_cell.angle_gamma   90.00
#
_symmetry.space_group_name_H-M   'P 1'
#
loop_
_entity.id
_entity.type
_entity.pdbx_description
1 polymer ?
#
loop_
_entity_poly.entity_id
_entity_poly.type
_entity_poly.pdbx_seq_one_letter_code
_entity_poly.pdbx_strand_id
1 'polypeptide(L)'
;MKKIIHSFVAIVALLLISFALEPSFTPKGSLYIYNGTVITLEDEQPKANAVFVDKGKIVAVGNDPELRLHLKETTKLIDLKGATLLPGFIDPHTHPVASSFLHEMIDLSGFRHENQKEIWTHLESEIKNYAPGEWIMCKGLDVVLVDDLEPPHITYLDSISPNNPLLILSLSMHSFWGNSLAFNAAGINKNSPNPSESSFYGKDAIGSLNGYISEQAA
;
A
#
# COMPACT_ATOMS: atom_id res chain seq x y z
N MET A 1 32.52 12.17 -12.59
CA MET A 1 31.27 12.07 -13.35
C MET A 1 31.25 10.88 -14.33
N LYS A 2 32.16 10.71 -15.29
CA LYS A 2 32.14 9.57 -16.25
C LYS A 2 32.08 8.20 -15.59
N LYS A 3 32.86 7.91 -14.56
CA LYS A 3 32.87 6.60 -13.86
C LYS A 3 31.53 6.27 -13.18
N ILE A 4 30.83 7.26 -12.61
CA ILE A 4 29.52 7.08 -11.96
C ILE A 4 28.45 6.73 -12.99
N ILE A 5 28.49 7.38 -14.17
CA ILE A 5 27.56 7.12 -15.27
C ILE A 5 27.74 5.70 -15.80
N HIS A 6 28.98 5.23 -15.96
CA HIS A 6 29.23 3.84 -16.43
C HIS A 6 28.76 2.80 -15.42
N SER A 7 28.96 3.05 -14.10
CA SER A 7 28.44 2.16 -13.06
C SER A 7 26.93 2.10 -13.03
N PHE A 8 26.26 3.24 -13.20
CA PHE A 8 24.80 3.31 -13.25
C PHE A 8 24.23 2.59 -14.47
N VAL A 9 24.81 2.81 -15.66
CA VAL A 9 24.42 2.08 -16.89
C VAL A 9 24.65 0.59 -16.77
N ALA A 10 25.75 0.14 -16.14
CA ALA A 10 26.02 -1.27 -15.92
C ALA A 10 25.00 -1.91 -14.96
N ILE A 11 24.60 -1.21 -13.89
CA ILE A 11 23.59 -1.71 -12.93
C ILE A 11 22.23 -1.80 -13.61
N VAL A 12 21.82 -0.79 -14.37
CA VAL A 12 20.56 -0.81 -15.13
C VAL A 12 20.55 -1.92 -16.18
N ALA A 13 21.68 -2.12 -16.89
CA ALA A 13 21.81 -3.23 -17.84
C ALA A 13 21.74 -4.60 -17.16
N LEU A 14 22.35 -4.77 -16.00
CA LEU A 14 22.28 -6.01 -15.19
C LEU A 14 20.83 -6.26 -14.70
N LEU A 15 20.12 -5.23 -14.27
CA LEU A 15 18.70 -5.33 -13.88
C LEU A 15 17.81 -5.69 -15.07
N LEU A 16 18.04 -5.11 -16.25
CA LEU A 16 17.30 -5.43 -17.46
C LEU A 16 17.60 -6.86 -17.97
N ILE A 17 18.84 -7.33 -17.82
CA ILE A 17 19.24 -8.70 -18.18
C ILE A 17 18.64 -9.70 -17.17
N SER A 18 18.55 -9.38 -15.87
CA SER A 18 17.88 -10.24 -14.89
C SER A 18 16.39 -10.37 -15.16
N PHE A 19 15.73 -9.30 -15.62
CA PHE A 19 14.32 -9.33 -16.03
C PHE A 19 14.09 -10.12 -17.34
N ALA A 20 15.07 -10.11 -18.25
CA ALA A 20 15.00 -10.86 -19.50
C ALA A 20 15.35 -12.34 -19.35
N LEU A 21 15.99 -12.73 -18.25
CA LEU A 21 16.37 -14.11 -17.90
C LEU A 21 15.38 -14.77 -16.93
N GLU A 22 14.16 -14.26 -16.81
CA GLU A 22 13.12 -15.01 -16.10
C GLU A 22 13.03 -16.41 -16.70
N PRO A 23 13.38 -17.47 -15.96
CA PRO A 23 13.10 -18.79 -16.43
C PRO A 23 11.60 -18.86 -16.60
N SER A 24 11.13 -19.01 -17.84
CA SER A 24 9.74 -19.33 -18.10
C SER A 24 9.46 -20.65 -17.37
N PHE A 25 9.02 -20.55 -16.12
CA PHE A 25 8.59 -21.69 -15.34
C PHE A 25 7.28 -22.18 -15.96
N THR A 26 7.39 -22.87 -17.06
CA THR A 26 6.31 -23.70 -17.58
C THR A 26 6.32 -24.97 -16.74
N PRO A 27 5.34 -25.20 -15.89
CA PRO A 27 5.24 -26.44 -15.15
C PRO A 27 5.20 -27.59 -16.16
N LYS A 28 6.26 -28.42 -16.16
CA LYS A 28 6.28 -29.61 -17.00
C LYS A 28 5.37 -30.65 -16.34
N GLY A 29 4.27 -31.00 -16.99
CA GLY A 29 3.38 -32.04 -16.50
C GLY A 29 1.91 -31.60 -16.42
N SER A 30 1.08 -32.55 -16.06
CA SER A 30 -0.35 -32.35 -15.83
C SER A 30 -0.66 -32.38 -14.32
N LEU A 31 -1.67 -31.61 -13.92
CA LEU A 31 -2.15 -31.47 -12.57
C LEU A 31 -3.67 -31.65 -12.57
N TYR A 32 -4.18 -32.45 -11.66
CA TYR A 32 -5.60 -32.63 -11.44
C TYR A 32 -5.97 -32.27 -10.00
N ILE A 33 -6.86 -31.31 -9.87
CA ILE A 33 -7.36 -30.79 -8.59
C ILE A 33 -8.80 -31.24 -8.47
N TYR A 34 -9.18 -31.86 -7.35
CA TYR A 34 -10.48 -32.48 -7.19
C TYR A 34 -10.96 -32.49 -5.72
N ASN A 35 -12.19 -33.00 -5.48
CA ASN A 35 -12.76 -33.18 -4.15
C ASN A 35 -12.87 -31.87 -3.34
N GLY A 36 -13.36 -30.80 -3.99
CA GLY A 36 -13.61 -29.50 -3.36
C GLY A 36 -14.63 -28.68 -4.14
N THR A 37 -14.80 -27.42 -3.74
CA THR A 37 -15.63 -26.46 -4.46
C THR A 37 -14.73 -25.56 -5.31
N VAL A 38 -14.92 -25.58 -6.62
CA VAL A 38 -14.24 -24.65 -7.54
C VAL A 38 -15.20 -23.51 -7.86
N ILE A 39 -14.82 -22.27 -7.55
CA ILE A 39 -15.54 -21.07 -7.95
C ILE A 39 -14.88 -20.55 -9.21
N THR A 40 -15.60 -20.53 -10.32
CA THR A 40 -15.05 -20.27 -11.66
C THR A 40 -15.06 -18.78 -12.02
N LEU A 41 -15.96 -18.01 -11.42
CA LEU A 41 -16.31 -16.63 -11.78
C LEU A 41 -16.94 -16.52 -13.20
N GLU A 42 -17.44 -17.62 -13.75
CA GLU A 42 -18.16 -17.68 -15.02
C GLU A 42 -19.67 -17.78 -14.76
N ASP A 43 -20.47 -16.95 -15.40
CA ASP A 43 -21.91 -16.85 -15.16
C ASP A 43 -22.64 -18.14 -15.53
N GLU A 44 -22.24 -18.80 -16.63
CA GLU A 44 -22.88 -20.02 -17.12
C GLU A 44 -22.50 -21.27 -16.30
N GLN A 45 -21.33 -21.23 -15.63
CA GLN A 45 -20.84 -22.32 -14.80
C GLN A 45 -20.18 -21.80 -13.51
N PRO A 46 -20.92 -21.19 -12.58
CA PRO A 46 -20.32 -20.50 -11.44
C PRO A 46 -19.60 -21.43 -10.45
N LYS A 47 -19.90 -22.73 -10.48
CA LYS A 47 -19.28 -23.75 -9.63
C LYS A 47 -18.93 -25.00 -10.39
N ALA A 48 -17.81 -25.62 -9.97
CA ALA A 48 -17.35 -26.92 -10.41
C ALA A 48 -16.77 -27.68 -9.20
N ASN A 49 -16.27 -28.92 -9.41
CA ASN A 49 -15.62 -29.67 -8.32
C ASN A 49 -14.26 -30.26 -8.73
N ALA A 50 -13.83 -30.01 -9.96
CA ALA A 50 -12.52 -30.42 -10.44
C ALA A 50 -11.94 -29.46 -11.49
N VAL A 51 -10.60 -29.40 -11.56
CA VAL A 51 -9.82 -28.66 -12.55
C VAL A 51 -8.71 -29.54 -13.08
N PHE A 52 -8.57 -29.61 -14.42
CA PHE A 52 -7.45 -30.24 -15.07
C PHE A 52 -6.54 -29.21 -15.72
N VAL A 53 -5.26 -29.26 -15.37
CA VAL A 53 -4.21 -28.36 -15.87
C VAL A 53 -3.19 -29.23 -16.62
N ASP A 54 -2.81 -28.84 -17.83
CA ASP A 54 -1.71 -29.46 -18.59
C ASP A 54 -0.74 -28.39 -19.07
N LYS A 55 0.54 -28.60 -18.85
CA LYS A 55 1.62 -27.66 -19.25
C LYS A 55 1.38 -26.21 -18.76
N GLY A 56 0.87 -26.06 -17.53
CA GLY A 56 0.62 -24.77 -16.92
C GLY A 56 -0.61 -24.03 -17.40
N LYS A 57 -1.47 -24.67 -18.20
CA LYS A 57 -2.74 -24.09 -18.66
C LYS A 57 -3.92 -24.89 -18.12
N ILE A 58 -4.97 -24.22 -17.70
CA ILE A 58 -6.26 -24.85 -17.39
C ILE A 58 -6.84 -25.35 -18.69
N VAL A 59 -7.06 -26.65 -18.79
CA VAL A 59 -7.58 -27.32 -19.98
C VAL A 59 -9.06 -27.63 -19.84
N ALA A 60 -9.49 -27.98 -18.63
CA ALA A 60 -10.88 -28.25 -18.33
C ALA A 60 -11.23 -27.91 -16.87
N VAL A 61 -12.46 -27.44 -16.67
CA VAL A 61 -13.09 -27.18 -15.38
C VAL A 61 -14.48 -27.82 -15.43
N GLY A 62 -14.84 -28.61 -14.43
CA GLY A 62 -16.15 -29.27 -14.46
C GLY A 62 -16.33 -30.30 -13.33
N ASN A 63 -17.04 -31.36 -13.64
CA ASN A 63 -17.35 -32.44 -12.72
C ASN A 63 -16.26 -33.50 -12.66
N ASP A 64 -15.87 -33.91 -11.47
CA ASP A 64 -14.80 -34.88 -11.23
C ASP A 64 -14.91 -36.16 -12.08
N PRO A 65 -16.05 -36.87 -12.15
CA PRO A 65 -16.15 -38.09 -12.94
C PRO A 65 -15.82 -37.93 -14.42
N GLU A 66 -16.22 -36.80 -15.03
CA GLU A 66 -16.02 -36.51 -16.45
C GLU A 66 -14.56 -36.15 -16.74
N LEU A 67 -13.97 -35.33 -15.87
CA LEU A 67 -12.59 -34.85 -16.04
C LEU A 67 -11.53 -35.91 -15.75
N ARG A 68 -11.86 -36.96 -14.98
CA ARG A 68 -10.96 -38.10 -14.73
C ARG A 68 -10.59 -38.85 -16.01
N LEU A 69 -11.38 -38.75 -17.05
CA LEU A 69 -11.08 -39.36 -18.33
C LEU A 69 -9.83 -38.76 -19.03
N HIS A 70 -9.42 -37.56 -18.64
CA HIS A 70 -8.23 -36.86 -19.12
C HIS A 70 -6.94 -37.23 -18.39
N LEU A 71 -7.01 -37.99 -17.29
CA LEU A 71 -5.85 -38.31 -16.48
C LEU A 71 -4.85 -39.20 -17.20
N LYS A 72 -3.57 -38.90 -17.04
CA LYS A 72 -2.43 -39.69 -17.46
C LYS A 72 -1.75 -40.25 -16.19
N GLU A 73 -1.02 -41.34 -16.31
CA GLU A 73 -0.28 -41.95 -15.20
C GLU A 73 0.67 -40.93 -14.49
N THR A 74 1.17 -39.96 -15.25
CA THR A 74 2.07 -38.92 -14.77
C THR A 74 1.36 -37.69 -14.22
N THR A 75 0.01 -37.67 -14.15
CA THR A 75 -0.78 -36.55 -13.67
C THR A 75 -0.63 -36.45 -12.14
N LYS A 76 -0.16 -35.31 -11.65
CA LYS A 76 -0.15 -35.03 -10.22
C LYS A 76 -1.57 -34.76 -9.72
N LEU A 77 -1.96 -35.44 -8.65
CA LEU A 77 -3.28 -35.29 -8.03
C LEU A 77 -3.20 -34.38 -6.81
N ILE A 78 -4.14 -33.44 -6.70
CA ILE A 78 -4.35 -32.60 -5.51
C ILE A 78 -5.79 -32.80 -5.02
N ASP A 79 -5.92 -33.42 -3.86
CA ASP A 79 -7.19 -33.56 -3.16
C ASP A 79 -7.43 -32.31 -2.29
N LEU A 80 -8.49 -31.57 -2.60
CA LEU A 80 -8.87 -30.36 -1.86
C LEU A 80 -9.50 -30.67 -0.50
N LYS A 81 -9.93 -31.92 -0.26
CA LYS A 81 -10.55 -32.35 1.01
C LYS A 81 -11.70 -31.43 1.44
N GLY A 82 -12.52 -30.99 0.50
CA GLY A 82 -13.64 -30.10 0.73
C GLY A 82 -13.29 -28.61 0.72
N ALA A 83 -12.03 -28.22 0.57
CA ALA A 83 -11.65 -26.82 0.48
C ALA A 83 -12.14 -26.16 -0.81
N THR A 84 -12.15 -24.83 -0.80
CA THR A 84 -12.56 -24.02 -1.96
C THR A 84 -11.33 -23.59 -2.78
N LEU A 85 -11.40 -23.74 -4.08
CA LEU A 85 -10.43 -23.25 -5.07
C LEU A 85 -11.01 -22.04 -5.80
N LEU A 86 -10.21 -20.98 -5.87
CA LEU A 86 -10.51 -19.73 -6.58
C LEU A 86 -9.42 -19.43 -7.62
N PRO A 87 -9.72 -18.67 -8.69
CA PRO A 87 -8.68 -18.00 -9.45
C PRO A 87 -7.80 -17.14 -8.56
N GLY A 88 -6.51 -17.01 -8.91
CA GLY A 88 -5.61 -16.10 -8.20
C GLY A 88 -6.10 -14.66 -8.27
N PHE A 89 -5.95 -13.91 -7.18
CA PHE A 89 -6.31 -12.49 -7.16
C PHE A 89 -5.38 -11.70 -8.06
N ILE A 90 -5.95 -10.79 -8.83
CA ILE A 90 -5.22 -9.79 -9.62
C ILE A 90 -5.59 -8.44 -9.03
N ASP A 91 -4.59 -7.75 -8.50
CA ASP A 91 -4.74 -6.36 -8.07
C ASP A 91 -4.45 -5.44 -9.28
N PRO A 92 -5.48 -4.82 -9.87
CA PRO A 92 -5.30 -3.99 -11.07
C PRO A 92 -4.71 -2.62 -10.77
N HIS A 93 -4.61 -2.24 -9.49
CA HIS A 93 -4.09 -0.94 -9.06
C HIS A 93 -3.37 -1.07 -7.72
N THR A 94 -2.05 -1.15 -7.77
CA THR A 94 -1.23 -1.28 -6.56
C THR A 94 0.02 -0.39 -6.62
N HIS A 95 0.45 0.08 -5.47
CA HIS A 95 1.65 0.89 -5.27
C HIS A 95 2.60 0.20 -4.28
N PRO A 96 3.27 -0.91 -4.63
CA PRO A 96 4.00 -1.74 -3.67
C PRO A 96 5.13 -0.99 -2.95
N VAL A 97 5.82 -0.08 -3.63
CA VAL A 97 6.88 0.74 -3.02
C VAL A 97 6.28 1.74 -2.03
N ALA A 98 5.24 2.48 -2.42
CA ALA A 98 4.55 3.42 -1.53
C ALA A 98 3.93 2.68 -0.34
N SER A 99 3.32 1.51 -0.55
CA SER A 99 2.75 0.69 0.52
C SER A 99 3.80 0.26 1.54
N SER A 100 5.03 -0.02 1.12
CA SER A 100 6.13 -0.35 2.03
C SER A 100 6.47 0.82 2.96
N PHE A 101 6.53 2.04 2.44
CA PHE A 101 6.72 3.24 3.27
C PHE A 101 5.54 3.49 4.20
N LEU A 102 4.32 3.40 3.67
CA LEU A 102 3.11 3.60 4.46
C LEU A 102 2.97 2.57 5.59
N HIS A 103 3.50 1.36 5.41
CA HIS A 103 3.43 0.30 6.44
C HIS A 103 4.14 0.70 7.73
N GLU A 104 5.27 1.38 7.63
CA GLU A 104 6.09 1.82 8.78
C GLU A 104 5.53 3.07 9.48
N MET A 105 4.56 3.77 8.87
CA MET A 105 3.97 4.97 9.46
C MET A 105 2.94 4.63 10.55
N ILE A 106 2.81 5.50 11.54
CA ILE A 106 1.76 5.43 12.56
C ILE A 106 0.40 5.58 11.87
N ASP A 107 -0.47 4.61 12.06
CA ASP A 107 -1.78 4.57 11.42
C ASP A 107 -2.83 5.32 12.26
N LEU A 108 -3.29 6.47 11.75
CA LEU A 108 -4.30 7.33 12.38
C LEU A 108 -5.66 7.24 11.67
N SER A 109 -5.88 6.19 10.88
CA SER A 109 -7.08 6.06 10.05
C SER A 109 -8.34 5.73 10.85
N GLY A 110 -9.49 6.16 10.32
CA GLY A 110 -10.81 5.76 10.80
C GLY A 110 -11.12 4.25 10.64
N PHE A 111 -10.23 3.48 10.00
CA PHE A 111 -10.31 2.02 10.00
C PHE A 111 -9.80 1.39 11.30
N ARG A 112 -9.01 2.14 12.10
CA ARG A 112 -8.46 1.69 13.39
C ARG A 112 -9.01 2.44 14.58
N HIS A 113 -9.53 3.64 14.40
CA HIS A 113 -9.96 4.55 15.45
C HIS A 113 -11.36 5.04 15.18
N GLU A 114 -12.24 4.97 16.16
CA GLU A 114 -13.65 5.33 16.01
C GLU A 114 -13.92 6.85 16.17
N ASN A 115 -13.00 7.57 16.86
CA ASN A 115 -13.20 8.97 17.19
C ASN A 115 -11.87 9.73 17.34
N GLN A 116 -11.95 11.06 17.28
CA GLN A 116 -10.82 11.96 17.41
C GLN A 116 -9.97 11.72 18.67
N LYS A 117 -10.59 11.41 19.80
CA LYS A 117 -9.89 11.17 21.06
C LYS A 117 -8.97 9.97 21.00
N GLU A 118 -9.42 8.89 20.38
CA GLU A 118 -8.62 7.67 20.20
C GLU A 118 -7.42 7.95 19.30
N ILE A 119 -7.61 8.68 18.19
CA ILE A 119 -6.55 9.07 17.27
C ILE A 119 -5.44 9.81 18.01
N TRP A 120 -5.79 10.87 18.73
CA TRP A 120 -4.78 11.70 19.40
C TRP A 120 -4.14 10.98 20.60
N THR A 121 -4.91 10.19 21.35
CA THR A 121 -4.34 9.38 22.45
C THR A 121 -3.35 8.35 21.92
N HIS A 122 -3.66 7.72 20.79
CA HIS A 122 -2.74 6.78 20.13
C HIS A 122 -1.47 7.51 19.69
N LEU A 123 -1.58 8.61 18.95
CA LEU A 123 -0.43 9.38 18.49
C LEU A 123 0.46 9.86 19.64
N GLU A 124 -0.12 10.42 20.70
CA GLU A 124 0.62 10.87 21.89
C GLU A 124 1.35 9.72 22.61
N SER A 125 0.82 8.50 22.53
CA SER A 125 1.49 7.31 23.08
C SER A 125 2.67 6.87 22.21
N GLU A 126 2.49 6.90 20.89
CA GLU A 126 3.53 6.49 19.93
C GLU A 126 4.71 7.46 19.87
N ILE A 127 4.46 8.77 19.97
CA ILE A 127 5.52 9.80 19.98
C ILE A 127 6.60 9.51 21.04
N LYS A 128 6.22 8.93 22.18
CA LYS A 128 7.15 8.61 23.29
C LYS A 128 8.19 7.54 22.92
N ASN A 129 7.97 6.80 21.85
CA ASN A 129 8.87 5.76 21.38
C ASN A 129 10.00 6.32 20.50
N TYR A 130 9.97 7.62 20.15
CA TYR A 130 10.94 8.25 19.25
C TYR A 130 11.98 9.07 20.06
N ALA A 131 13.23 8.98 19.66
CA ALA A 131 14.26 9.84 20.23
C ALA A 131 14.10 11.30 19.74
N PRO A 132 14.51 12.30 20.54
CA PRO A 132 14.44 13.71 20.13
C PRO A 132 15.15 13.94 18.78
N GLY A 133 14.47 14.64 17.86
CA GLY A 133 14.97 14.95 16.53
C GLY A 133 14.66 13.88 15.46
N GLU A 134 14.17 12.71 15.84
CA GLU A 134 13.70 11.72 14.87
C GLU A 134 12.39 12.17 14.22
N TRP A 135 12.24 11.91 12.92
CA TRP A 135 11.00 12.17 12.20
C TRP A 135 9.90 11.19 12.63
N ILE A 136 8.72 11.74 12.88
CA ILE A 136 7.51 10.97 13.14
C ILE A 136 6.59 11.13 11.95
N MET A 137 6.35 10.02 11.26
CA MET A 137 5.49 9.97 10.08
C MET A 137 4.21 9.24 10.41
N CYS A 138 3.08 9.86 10.11
CA CYS A 138 1.75 9.28 10.32
C CYS A 138 0.97 9.25 9.01
N LYS A 139 -0.02 8.35 8.93
CA LYS A 139 -0.87 8.19 7.75
C LYS A 139 -2.34 8.03 8.11
N GLY A 140 -3.17 8.25 7.11
CA GLY A 140 -4.56 7.80 7.11
C GLY A 140 -5.53 8.75 7.81
N LEU A 141 -5.10 9.95 8.24
CA LEU A 141 -6.01 10.90 8.84
C LEU A 141 -7.09 11.32 7.83
N ASP A 142 -8.38 11.17 8.21
CA ASP A 142 -9.49 11.49 7.33
C ASP A 142 -10.69 12.04 8.12
N VAL A 143 -10.96 13.30 7.91
CA VAL A 143 -12.07 14.03 8.57
C VAL A 143 -13.46 13.63 8.03
N VAL A 144 -13.52 12.85 6.94
CA VAL A 144 -14.80 12.34 6.41
C VAL A 144 -15.17 11.00 7.03
N LEU A 145 -14.17 10.16 7.38
CA LEU A 145 -14.40 8.85 8.00
C LEU A 145 -14.62 8.91 9.52
N VAL A 146 -14.20 10.00 10.15
CA VAL A 146 -14.32 10.19 11.60
C VAL A 146 -15.06 11.48 11.86
N ASP A 147 -16.35 11.38 12.19
CA ASP A 147 -17.32 12.50 12.24
C ASP A 147 -16.93 13.64 13.18
N ASP A 148 -16.20 13.38 14.25
CA ASP A 148 -15.80 14.39 15.25
C ASP A 148 -14.38 14.91 15.03
N LEU A 149 -13.70 14.50 13.95
CA LEU A 149 -12.31 14.83 13.71
C LEU A 149 -12.16 16.20 13.06
N GLU A 150 -11.55 17.12 13.76
CA GLU A 150 -11.12 18.42 13.21
C GLU A 150 -9.68 18.35 12.69
N PRO A 151 -9.38 19.02 11.55
CA PRO A 151 -8.01 19.11 11.07
C PRO A 151 -7.08 19.71 12.13
N PRO A 152 -5.92 19.07 12.43
CA PRO A 152 -5.06 19.55 13.49
C PRO A 152 -4.39 20.88 13.11
N HIS A 153 -4.37 21.82 14.05
CA HIS A 153 -3.62 23.06 13.90
C HIS A 153 -2.17 22.88 14.34
N ILE A 154 -1.23 23.63 13.72
CA ILE A 154 0.21 23.55 13.99
C ILE A 154 0.55 23.67 15.47
N THR A 155 -0.14 24.53 16.21
CA THR A 155 0.08 24.74 17.65
C THR A 155 -0.24 23.50 18.48
N TYR A 156 -1.26 22.74 18.09
CA TYR A 156 -1.56 21.46 18.71
C TYR A 156 -0.46 20.43 18.43
N LEU A 157 -0.05 20.30 17.17
CA LEU A 157 1.02 19.38 16.76
C LEU A 157 2.35 19.73 17.45
N ASP A 158 2.66 21.03 17.61
CA ASP A 158 3.82 21.50 18.38
C ASP A 158 3.73 21.08 19.85
N SER A 159 2.54 21.14 20.44
CA SER A 159 2.34 20.80 21.84
C SER A 159 2.54 19.33 22.16
N ILE A 160 2.10 18.43 21.27
CA ILE A 160 2.22 16.98 21.45
C ILE A 160 3.57 16.42 20.98
N SER A 161 4.25 17.09 20.04
CA SER A 161 5.55 16.69 19.51
C SER A 161 6.56 17.85 19.54
N PRO A 162 6.94 18.34 20.73
CA PRO A 162 7.81 19.51 20.87
C PRO A 162 9.28 19.26 20.51
N ASN A 163 9.71 18.00 20.46
CA ASN A 163 11.10 17.61 20.22
C ASN A 163 11.33 16.87 18.91
N ASN A 164 10.28 16.56 18.17
CA ASN A 164 10.35 15.74 16.97
C ASN A 164 9.61 16.39 15.81
N PRO A 165 10.17 16.45 14.60
CA PRO A 165 9.42 16.80 13.41
C PRO A 165 8.32 15.77 13.17
N LEU A 166 7.07 16.25 13.08
CA LEU A 166 5.87 15.42 12.91
C LEU A 166 5.18 15.78 11.59
N LEU A 167 4.90 14.77 10.77
CA LEU A 167 4.15 14.92 9.52
C LEU A 167 3.05 13.85 9.45
N ILE A 168 1.84 14.28 9.19
CA ILE A 168 0.64 13.43 9.07
C ILE A 168 0.15 13.48 7.63
N LEU A 169 0.08 12.35 6.96
CA LEU A 169 -0.47 12.18 5.62
C LEU A 169 -1.96 11.83 5.73
N SER A 170 -2.81 12.52 4.95
CA SER A 170 -4.22 12.17 4.84
C SER A 170 -4.42 10.81 4.19
N LEU A 171 -5.59 10.21 4.38
CA LEU A 171 -5.98 8.97 3.71
C LEU A 171 -6.01 9.14 2.17
N SER A 172 -6.44 10.32 1.69
CA SER A 172 -6.48 10.64 0.27
C SER A 172 -5.10 10.82 -0.38
N MET A 173 -4.04 10.96 0.42
CA MET A 173 -2.65 11.24 0.01
C MET A 173 -2.46 12.62 -0.67
N HIS A 174 -3.47 13.52 -0.59
CA HIS A 174 -3.42 14.86 -1.18
C HIS A 174 -3.26 15.99 -0.17
N SER A 175 -3.32 15.67 1.12
CA SER A 175 -3.21 16.63 2.22
C SER A 175 -2.26 16.13 3.28
N PHE A 176 -1.55 17.08 3.89
CA PHE A 176 -0.63 16.80 4.98
C PHE A 176 -0.78 17.84 6.10
N TRP A 177 -0.39 17.46 7.30
CA TRP A 177 -0.28 18.36 8.44
C TRP A 177 1.06 18.18 9.11
N GLY A 178 1.78 19.28 9.27
CA GLY A 178 3.11 19.30 9.90
C GLY A 178 3.18 20.21 11.10
N ASN A 179 4.04 19.88 12.06
CA ASN A 179 4.40 20.77 13.15
C ASN A 179 5.51 21.77 12.72
N SER A 180 5.82 22.74 13.58
CA SER A 180 6.84 23.75 13.30
C SER A 180 8.22 23.15 13.02
N LEU A 181 8.58 22.04 13.67
CA LEU A 181 9.85 21.36 13.45
C LEU A 181 9.91 20.72 12.07
N ALA A 182 8.82 20.14 11.57
CA ALA A 182 8.74 19.59 10.22
C ALA A 182 8.92 20.68 9.16
N PHE A 183 8.20 21.81 9.28
CA PHE A 183 8.37 22.95 8.38
C PHE A 183 9.80 23.51 8.41
N ASN A 184 10.38 23.68 9.59
CA ASN A 184 11.76 24.17 9.75
C ASN A 184 12.78 23.22 9.10
N ALA A 185 12.61 21.90 9.28
CA ALA A 185 13.49 20.89 8.68
C ALA A 185 13.43 20.91 7.14
N ALA A 186 12.26 21.24 6.58
CA ALA A 186 12.07 21.43 5.14
C ALA A 186 12.51 22.83 4.63
N GLY A 187 12.94 23.74 5.51
CA GLY A 187 13.29 25.11 5.15
C GLY A 187 12.10 26.01 4.80
N ILE A 188 10.90 25.60 5.22
CA ILE A 188 9.63 26.28 4.91
C ILE A 188 9.29 27.23 6.07
N ASN A 189 8.88 28.45 5.73
CA ASN A 189 8.43 29.45 6.69
C ASN A 189 7.25 30.25 6.13
N LYS A 190 6.69 31.19 6.94
CA LYS A 190 5.55 32.02 6.53
C LYS A 190 5.72 32.81 5.23
N ASN A 191 6.96 33.08 4.81
CA ASN A 191 7.30 33.84 3.59
C ASN A 191 7.60 32.90 2.40
N SER A 192 7.65 31.59 2.60
CA SER A 192 7.89 30.64 1.51
C SER A 192 6.78 30.74 0.47
N PRO A 193 7.14 30.82 -0.83
CA PRO A 193 6.14 30.85 -1.89
C PRO A 193 5.45 29.50 -2.01
N ASN A 194 4.18 29.52 -2.41
CA ASN A 194 3.50 28.29 -2.78
C ASN A 194 4.11 27.70 -4.05
N PRO A 195 4.29 26.37 -4.16
CA PRO A 195 4.79 25.72 -5.36
C PRO A 195 3.92 25.95 -6.60
N SER A 196 2.58 26.01 -6.43
CA SER A 196 1.61 26.31 -7.48
C SER A 196 0.31 26.86 -6.87
N GLU A 197 -0.71 27.14 -7.69
CA GLU A 197 -2.03 27.54 -7.21
C GLU A 197 -2.77 26.42 -6.45
N SER A 198 -2.58 25.16 -6.87
CA SER A 198 -3.18 23.99 -6.23
C SER A 198 -2.32 23.39 -5.12
N SER A 199 -1.03 23.68 -5.09
CA SER A 199 -0.06 23.18 -4.11
C SER A 199 0.41 24.31 -3.20
N PHE A 200 -0.04 24.33 -1.95
CA PHE A 200 0.16 25.47 -1.07
C PHE A 200 0.37 25.09 0.39
N TYR A 201 0.99 26.01 1.13
CA TYR A 201 1.11 25.96 2.58
C TYR A 201 -0.04 26.75 3.21
N GLY A 202 -0.83 26.09 4.03
CA GLY A 202 -1.95 26.69 4.72
C GLY A 202 -1.49 27.78 5.70
N LYS A 203 -2.22 28.91 5.69
CA LYS A 203 -1.95 30.05 6.57
C LYS A 203 -3.22 30.47 7.29
N ASP A 204 -3.06 30.98 8.50
CA ASP A 204 -4.12 31.61 9.27
C ASP A 204 -4.44 33.04 8.77
N ALA A 205 -5.39 33.70 9.41
CA ALA A 205 -5.82 35.05 9.04
C ALA A 205 -4.75 36.14 9.17
N ILE A 206 -3.68 35.89 9.93
CA ILE A 206 -2.54 36.80 10.12
C ILE A 206 -1.32 36.41 9.27
N GLY A 207 -1.45 35.38 8.41
CA GLY A 207 -0.43 34.92 7.48
C GLY A 207 0.61 33.98 8.07
N SER A 208 0.40 33.45 9.28
CA SER A 208 1.26 32.43 9.88
C SER A 208 0.87 31.03 9.38
N LEU A 209 1.84 30.11 9.30
CA LEU A 209 1.57 28.73 8.94
C LEU A 209 0.59 28.09 9.94
N ASN A 210 -0.44 27.41 9.45
CA ASN A 210 -1.44 26.72 10.27
C ASN A 210 -1.22 25.20 10.40
N GLY A 211 -0.20 24.69 9.72
CA GLY A 211 0.15 23.26 9.71
C GLY A 211 -0.27 22.49 8.47
N TYR A 212 -1.24 23.01 7.73
CA TYR A 212 -1.75 22.33 6.53
C TYR A 212 -0.82 22.47 5.31
N ILE A 213 -0.72 21.41 4.53
CA ILE A 213 0.06 21.35 3.28
C ILE A 213 -0.81 20.63 2.25
N SER A 214 -0.96 21.25 1.07
CA SER A 214 -1.77 20.72 -0.03
C SER A 214 -0.91 20.19 -1.15
N GLU A 215 -1.29 19.03 -1.68
CA GLU A 215 -0.73 18.42 -2.90
C GLU A 215 0.80 18.26 -2.86
N GLN A 216 1.47 18.67 -3.93
CA GLN A 216 2.93 18.56 -4.10
C GLN A 216 3.74 19.58 -3.26
N ALA A 217 3.11 20.31 -2.36
CA ALA A 217 3.83 21.19 -1.44
C ALA A 217 4.52 20.43 -0.28
N ALA A 218 4.18 19.15 -0.08
CA ALA A 218 4.74 18.29 0.95
C ALA A 218 6.08 17.65 0.55
#